data_92f15807eaf78c94bb419af37349c623
#
_entry.id   92f15807eaf78c94bb419af37349c623
#
_cell.length_a   1.000
_cell.length_b   1.000
_cell.length_c   1.000
_cell.angle_alpha   90.00
_cell.angle_beta   90.00
_cell.angle_gamma   90.00
#
_symmetry.space_group_name_H-M   'P 1'
#
loop_
_entity.id
_entity.type
_entity.pdbx_description
1 polymer ?
#
loop_
_entity_poly.entity_id
_entity_poly.type
_entity_poly.pdbx_seq_one_letter_code
_entity_poly.pdbx_strand_id
1 'polypeptide(L)'
;MSDTNFIESSTPMVNSVLHATKILDYYASQRREYLSLTEISRAIGLHKTTVYRILRTLQSVGWIEQSSTNGQYRLGSGILMIASAVSVH
;
A
#
# COMPACT_ATOMS: atom_id res chain seq x y z
N MET A 1 12.36 -26.45 8.56
CA MET A 1 11.58 -25.66 7.57
C MET A 1 10.13 -26.07 7.52
N SER A 2 9.84 -27.35 7.77
CA SER A 2 8.46 -27.81 7.84
C SER A 2 7.67 -27.11 8.95
N ASP A 3 8.33 -26.77 10.06
CA ASP A 3 7.69 -26.05 11.16
C ASP A 3 7.24 -24.66 10.75
N THR A 4 8.03 -23.99 9.92
CA THR A 4 7.70 -22.65 9.40
C THR A 4 6.44 -22.71 8.54
N ASN A 5 6.34 -23.72 7.65
CA ASN A 5 5.17 -23.88 6.80
C ASN A 5 3.92 -24.19 7.62
N PHE A 6 4.05 -25.01 8.67
CA PHE A 6 2.94 -25.32 9.55
C PHE A 6 2.43 -24.07 10.26
N ILE A 7 3.34 -23.25 10.79
CA ILE A 7 2.98 -22.00 11.47
C ILE A 7 2.28 -21.05 10.50
N GLU A 8 2.82 -20.89 9.28
CA GLU A 8 2.24 -20.01 8.26
C GLU A 8 0.81 -20.42 7.91
N SER A 9 0.54 -21.72 7.77
CA SER A 9 -0.79 -22.19 7.39
C SER A 9 -1.84 -21.94 8.46
N SER A 10 -1.42 -21.81 9.74
CA SER A 10 -2.33 -21.59 10.87
C SER A 10 -2.38 -20.14 11.34
N THR A 11 -1.49 -19.29 10.87
CA THR A 11 -1.39 -17.91 11.32
C THR A 11 -2.36 -17.01 10.56
N PRO A 12 -3.21 -16.25 11.27
CA PRO A 12 -4.12 -15.30 10.61
C PRO A 12 -3.33 -14.19 9.90
N MET A 13 -3.89 -13.70 8.82
CA MET A 13 -3.32 -12.52 8.14
C MET A 13 -3.50 -11.27 8.97
N VAL A 14 -2.53 -10.37 8.88
CA VAL A 14 -2.67 -9.02 9.46
C VAL A 14 -3.39 -8.16 8.44
N ASN A 15 -4.67 -7.90 8.69
CA ASN A 15 -5.55 -7.26 7.71
C ASN A 15 -5.09 -5.87 7.30
N SER A 16 -4.57 -5.07 8.23
CA SER A 16 -4.09 -3.73 7.88
C SER A 16 -2.90 -3.79 6.91
N VAL A 17 -2.02 -4.75 7.08
CA VAL A 17 -0.91 -4.96 6.14
C VAL A 17 -1.43 -5.41 4.78
N LEU A 18 -2.37 -6.35 4.79
CA LEU A 18 -2.99 -6.82 3.54
C LEU A 18 -3.68 -5.67 2.79
N HIS A 19 -4.42 -4.83 3.51
CA HIS A 19 -5.07 -3.67 2.91
C HIS A 19 -4.06 -2.69 2.32
N ALA A 20 -2.93 -2.47 3.01
CA ALA A 20 -1.87 -1.59 2.51
C ALA A 20 -1.29 -2.14 1.20
N THR A 21 -1.04 -3.44 1.13
CA THR A 21 -0.50 -4.06 -0.10
C THR A 21 -1.49 -3.95 -1.25
N LYS A 22 -2.79 -4.08 -0.99
CA LYS A 22 -3.83 -3.93 -2.02
C LYS A 22 -3.86 -2.51 -2.58
N ILE A 23 -3.66 -1.51 -1.74
CA ILE A 23 -3.58 -0.11 -2.19
C ILE A 23 -2.38 0.06 -3.12
N LEU A 24 -1.21 -0.45 -2.73
CA LEU A 24 0.00 -0.34 -3.56
C LEU A 24 -0.19 -1.06 -4.89
N ASP A 25 -0.76 -2.26 -4.87
CA ASP A 25 -1.04 -3.01 -6.10
C ASP A 25 -2.01 -2.26 -7.02
N TYR A 26 -2.97 -1.56 -6.43
CA TYR A 26 -3.92 -0.78 -7.22
C TYR A 26 -3.21 0.33 -8.01
N TYR A 27 -2.25 1.00 -7.40
CA TYR A 27 -1.43 1.99 -8.11
C TYR A 27 -0.73 1.36 -9.31
N ALA A 28 -0.14 0.19 -9.13
CA ALA A 28 0.55 -0.51 -10.20
C ALA A 28 -0.39 -0.86 -11.36
N SER A 29 -1.62 -1.25 -11.04
CA SER A 29 -2.60 -1.66 -12.05
C SER A 29 -3.18 -0.48 -12.82
N GLN A 30 -3.33 0.68 -12.18
CA GLN A 30 -3.97 1.84 -12.81
C GLN A 30 -3.03 2.67 -13.68
N ARG A 31 -1.76 2.62 -13.41
CA ARG A 31 -0.74 3.41 -14.13
C ARG A 31 -1.01 4.91 -14.09
N ARG A 32 -1.74 5.37 -13.08
CA ARG A 32 -1.97 6.79 -12.83
C ARG A 32 -1.06 7.22 -11.71
N GLU A 33 -0.47 8.39 -11.85
CA GLU A 33 0.42 8.92 -10.84
C GLU A 33 -0.35 9.25 -9.56
N TYR A 34 -1.45 9.97 -9.68
CA TYR A 34 -2.24 10.46 -8.53
C TYR A 34 -3.60 9.80 -8.47
N LEU A 35 -4.02 9.44 -7.26
CA LEU A 35 -5.35 8.92 -6.98
C LEU A 35 -5.93 9.65 -5.78
N SER A 36 -7.24 9.90 -5.81
CA SER A 36 -7.93 10.51 -4.68
C SER A 36 -8.25 9.48 -3.61
N LEU A 37 -8.48 9.95 -2.39
CA LEU A 37 -8.92 9.10 -1.28
C LEU A 37 -10.19 8.34 -1.66
N THR A 38 -11.13 9.02 -2.31
CA THR A 38 -12.41 8.42 -2.72
C THR A 38 -12.19 7.30 -3.73
N GLU A 39 -11.33 7.51 -4.73
CA GLU A 39 -11.02 6.47 -5.72
C GLU A 39 -10.42 5.23 -5.07
N ILE A 40 -9.46 5.43 -4.19
CA ILE A 40 -8.80 4.31 -3.50
C ILE A 40 -9.81 3.57 -2.62
N SER A 41 -10.60 4.31 -1.86
CA SER A 41 -11.62 3.72 -0.98
C SER A 41 -12.60 2.85 -1.74
N ARG A 42 -13.09 3.34 -2.88
CA ARG A 42 -14.02 2.57 -3.73
C ARG A 42 -13.36 1.32 -4.30
N ALA A 43 -12.13 1.46 -4.79
CA ALA A 43 -11.43 0.35 -5.44
C ALA A 43 -11.11 -0.77 -4.47
N ILE A 44 -10.73 -0.44 -3.25
CA ILE A 44 -10.33 -1.42 -2.23
C ILE A 44 -11.55 -1.92 -1.44
N GLY A 45 -12.64 -1.16 -1.43
CA GLY A 45 -13.85 -1.55 -0.70
C GLY A 45 -13.76 -1.30 0.79
N LEU A 46 -13.05 -0.25 1.20
CA LEU A 46 -12.90 0.12 2.60
C LEU A 46 -13.43 1.52 2.84
N HIS A 47 -13.79 1.82 4.09
CA HIS A 47 -14.19 3.16 4.48
C HIS A 47 -13.03 4.15 4.30
N LYS A 48 -13.37 5.38 3.93
CA LYS A 48 -12.38 6.45 3.75
C LYS A 48 -11.51 6.65 4.98
N THR A 49 -12.08 6.54 6.18
CA THR A 49 -11.33 6.69 7.41
C THR A 49 -10.22 5.64 7.52
N THR A 50 -10.52 4.39 7.19
CA THR A 50 -9.55 3.30 7.21
C THR A 50 -8.46 3.54 6.17
N VAL A 51 -8.84 3.88 4.95
CA VAL A 51 -7.89 4.17 3.86
C VAL A 51 -7.00 5.35 4.24
N TYR A 52 -7.58 6.41 4.80
CA TYR A 52 -6.82 7.58 5.22
C TYR A 52 -5.75 7.21 6.24
N ARG A 53 -6.10 6.39 7.23
CA ARG A 53 -5.14 5.96 8.26
C ARG A 53 -4.01 5.14 7.67
N ILE A 54 -4.31 4.27 6.70
CA ILE A 54 -3.29 3.48 6.01
C ILE A 54 -2.37 4.40 5.21
N LEU A 55 -2.96 5.33 4.44
CA LEU A 55 -2.17 6.28 3.64
C LEU A 55 -1.27 7.14 4.52
N ARG A 56 -1.78 7.61 5.67
CA ARG A 56 -0.96 8.38 6.61
C ARG A 56 0.20 7.56 7.14
N THR A 57 -0.04 6.29 7.43
CA THR A 57 1.02 5.39 7.90
C THR A 57 2.08 5.18 6.81
N LEU A 58 1.65 4.91 5.58
CA LEU A 58 2.58 4.76 4.45
C LEU A 58 3.32 6.06 4.16
N GLN A 59 2.65 7.19 4.33
CA GLN A 59 3.25 8.51 4.16
C GLN A 59 4.38 8.75 5.17
N SER A 60 4.19 8.27 6.41
CA SER A 60 5.19 8.46 7.47
C SER A 60 6.51 7.78 7.17
N VAL A 61 6.52 6.76 6.32
CA VAL A 61 7.73 6.04 5.91
C VAL A 61 8.16 6.35 4.47
N GLY A 62 7.52 7.31 3.84
CA GLY A 62 7.92 7.77 2.50
C GLY A 62 7.44 6.90 1.35
N TRP A 63 6.48 5.98 1.58
CA TRP A 63 5.95 5.12 0.52
C TRP A 63 4.78 5.77 -0.22
N ILE A 64 4.14 6.75 0.41
CA ILE A 64 3.06 7.55 -0.18
C ILE A 64 3.42 9.03 0.02
N GLU A 65 3.06 9.85 -0.95
CA GLU A 65 3.16 11.31 -0.87
C GLU A 65 1.80 11.89 -1.23
N GLN A 66 1.46 13.01 -0.59
CA GLN A 66 0.22 13.71 -0.87
C GLN A 66 0.54 15.04 -1.53
N SER A 67 -0.17 15.34 -2.61
CA SER A 67 -0.05 16.64 -3.29
C SER A 67 -0.60 17.74 -2.39
N SER A 68 0.18 18.80 -2.21
CA SER A 68 -0.27 19.99 -1.48
C SER A 68 -1.26 20.82 -2.31
N THR A 69 -1.34 20.57 -3.61
CA THR A 69 -2.20 21.33 -4.52
C THR A 69 -3.62 20.78 -4.55
N ASN A 70 -3.79 19.47 -4.72
CA ASN A 70 -5.12 18.89 -4.91
C ASN A 70 -5.46 17.80 -3.88
N GLY A 71 -4.56 17.52 -2.93
CA GLY A 71 -4.81 16.53 -1.88
C GLY A 71 -4.77 15.08 -2.33
N GLN A 72 -4.49 14.81 -3.61
CA GLN A 72 -4.40 13.45 -4.10
C GLN A 72 -3.08 12.81 -3.69
N TYR A 73 -3.03 11.49 -3.76
CA TYR A 73 -1.92 10.68 -3.27
C TYR A 73 -1.20 9.99 -4.41
N ARG A 74 0.12 9.86 -4.29
CA ARG A 74 0.93 9.08 -5.22
C ARG A 74 1.93 8.21 -4.46
N LEU A 75 2.51 7.23 -5.17
CA LEU A 75 3.59 6.44 -4.60
C LEU A 75 4.81 7.33 -4.36
N GLY A 76 5.42 7.17 -3.20
CA GLY A 76 6.59 7.93 -2.80
C GLY A 76 7.90 7.24 -3.17
N SER A 77 9.00 7.99 -3.03
CA SER A 77 10.34 7.49 -3.35
C SER A 77 10.77 6.31 -2.48
N GLY A 78 10.15 6.14 -1.30
CA GLY A 78 10.42 4.97 -0.45
C GLY A 78 10.14 3.65 -1.14
N ILE A 79 9.13 3.61 -2.03
CA ILE A 79 8.84 2.41 -2.84
C ILE A 79 10.02 2.10 -3.76
N LEU A 80 10.61 3.12 -4.38
CA LEU A 80 11.75 2.93 -5.28
C LEU A 80 12.95 2.36 -4.51
N MET A 81 13.18 2.85 -3.29
CA MET A 81 14.26 2.35 -2.44
C MET A 81 14.07 0.86 -2.12
N ILE A 82 12.85 0.46 -1.79
CA ILE A 82 12.55 -0.95 -1.51
C ILE A 82 12.72 -1.79 -2.78
N ALA A 83 12.21 -1.29 -3.90
CA ALA A 83 12.31 -2.01 -5.18
C ALA A 83 13.77 -2.23 -5.59
N SER A 84 14.65 -1.28 -5.28
CA SER A 84 16.06 -1.39 -5.64
C SER A 84 16.78 -2.52 -4.90
N ALA A 85 16.21 -3.02 -3.81
CA ALA A 85 16.78 -4.13 -3.06
C ALA A 85 16.43 -5.50 -3.66
N VAL A 86 15.55 -5.53 -4.66
CA VAL A 86 15.15 -6.79 -5.30
C VAL A 86 16.23 -7.20 -6.30
N SER A 87 16.72 -8.44 -6.17
CA SER A 87 17.64 -9.01 -7.15
C SER A 87 16.87 -9.39 -8.40
N VAL A 88 17.36 -8.95 -9.55
CA VAL A 88 16.76 -9.26 -10.85
C VAL A 88 17.76 -10.11 -11.63
N HIS A 89 17.34 -11.30 -12.03
CA HIS A 89 18.18 -12.24 -12.77
C HIS A 89 17.64 -12.47 -14.16
#